data_5774631298c0ae15925517112f384c41
#
_entry.id   5774631298c0ae15925517112f384c41
#
_cell.length_a   1.000
_cell.length_b   1.000
_cell.length_c   1.000
_cell.angle_alpha   90.00
_cell.angle_beta   90.00
_cell.angle_gamma   90.00
#
_symmetry.space_group_name_H-M   'P 1'
#
loop_
_entity.id
_entity.type
_entity.pdbx_description
1 polymer ?
#
loop_
_entity_poly.entity_id
_entity_poly.type
_entity_poly.pdbx_seq_one_letter_code
_entity_poly.pdbx_strand_id
1 'polypeptide(L)'
;GEPVYPMSASGPSESYIGDPMWASLNDWCDENRSRGGLNIAVHYPHPTSELAAAIALGKVDAAEIYLFNDDFNTMRIRDWYRALNCGYRMPCVGGTDKMSAGTPVGVGRTYAYIGDKEMNYDSWADAVRSGRTFTTTGPLIEFHAEGRMPGSAIKIGSGGATIVCHAEVSSYIPIHRVEIVYNGKAVASREEPSGARQLTLNEPVKIGGPGWLAARCVGRLGPYPGVRLGIQAHTSPVYVTMPDREHFVPEAGTYMLKLIDGTRVWVDTLAAHEGSERADRLRRVLAEARAELEARRARHRI
;
A
#
# COMPACT_ATOMS: atom_id res chain seq x y z
N GLY A 1 -10.65 -4.86 20.58
CA GLY A 1 -9.81 -3.93 21.33
C GLY A 1 -10.51 -2.59 21.50
N GLU A 2 -10.13 -1.81 22.48
CA GLU A 2 -10.65 -0.46 22.63
C GLU A 2 -10.02 0.46 21.57
N PRO A 3 -10.76 1.47 21.06
CA PRO A 3 -10.22 2.44 20.12
C PRO A 3 -9.01 3.19 20.69
N VAL A 4 -8.06 3.52 19.83
CA VAL A 4 -6.95 4.40 20.18
C VAL A 4 -7.43 5.84 20.04
N TYR A 5 -7.52 6.55 21.13
CA TYR A 5 -7.89 7.97 21.19
C TYR A 5 -6.67 8.84 21.52
N PRO A 6 -6.72 10.10 21.14
CA PRO A 6 -7.70 10.77 20.34
C PRO A 6 -7.39 10.70 18.86
N MET A 7 -8.43 10.66 18.08
CA MET A 7 -8.36 10.88 16.63
C MET A 7 -8.15 12.35 16.29
N SER A 8 -8.18 13.22 17.28
CA SER A 8 -8.05 14.67 17.11
C SER A 8 -6.62 15.13 17.37
N ALA A 9 -6.23 16.18 16.68
CA ALA A 9 -5.00 16.91 16.96
C ALA A 9 -4.97 17.54 18.37
N SER A 10 -6.08 17.49 19.11
CA SER A 10 -6.22 18.09 20.43
C SER A 10 -5.68 17.25 21.60
N GLY A 11 -5.21 16.03 21.33
CA GLY A 11 -4.72 15.16 22.40
C GLY A 11 -5.81 14.78 23.41
N PRO A 12 -5.45 14.41 24.65
CA PRO A 12 -6.40 13.99 25.68
C PRO A 12 -7.22 15.13 26.28
N SER A 13 -6.94 16.39 25.94
CA SER A 13 -7.75 17.51 26.36
C SER A 13 -9.03 17.58 25.54
N GLU A 14 -10.13 18.03 26.15
CA GLU A 14 -11.39 18.30 25.46
C GLU A 14 -11.31 19.55 24.56
N SER A 15 -10.13 20.13 24.40
CA SER A 15 -9.90 21.26 23.52
C SER A 15 -10.18 20.88 22.07
N TYR A 16 -11.15 21.53 21.46
CA TYR A 16 -11.56 21.29 20.09
C TYR A 16 -10.50 21.68 19.06
N ILE A 17 -9.62 22.60 19.40
CA ILE A 17 -8.49 23.04 18.59
C ILE A 17 -7.24 22.77 19.41
N GLY A 18 -6.71 21.57 19.33
CA GLY A 18 -5.50 21.21 20.03
C GLY A 18 -4.25 21.41 19.18
N ASP A 19 -3.13 21.20 19.82
CA ASP A 19 -1.83 21.17 19.18
C ASP A 19 -1.74 19.97 18.22
N PRO A 20 -1.56 20.17 16.92
CA PRO A 20 -1.43 19.09 15.95
C PRO A 20 -0.21 18.20 16.17
N MET A 21 0.68 18.62 17.06
CA MET A 21 1.90 17.90 17.44
C MET A 21 1.74 17.13 18.75
N TRP A 22 0.54 17.06 19.33
CA TRP A 22 0.30 16.40 20.61
C TRP A 22 0.79 14.95 20.63
N ALA A 23 0.41 14.18 19.62
CA ALA A 23 0.89 12.83 19.42
C ALA A 23 1.31 12.65 17.96
N SER A 24 2.46 12.08 17.71
CA SER A 24 2.87 11.77 16.36
C SER A 24 2.07 10.57 15.82
N LEU A 25 1.91 10.50 14.51
CA LEU A 25 1.35 9.33 13.84
C LEU A 25 2.14 8.06 14.21
N ASN A 26 3.45 8.19 14.39
CA ASN A 26 4.32 7.11 14.78
C ASN A 26 4.02 6.58 16.19
N ASP A 27 3.69 7.46 17.14
CA ASP A 27 3.27 7.07 18.49
C ASP A 27 1.93 6.30 18.43
N TRP A 28 1.00 6.78 17.63
CA TRP A 28 -0.29 6.09 17.44
C TRP A 28 -0.15 4.73 16.78
N CYS A 29 0.75 4.60 15.81
CA CYS A 29 1.04 3.32 15.22
C CYS A 29 1.58 2.31 16.25
N ASP A 30 2.48 2.76 17.13
CA ASP A 30 3.04 1.90 18.18
C ASP A 30 1.98 1.50 19.21
N GLU A 31 1.17 2.45 19.67
CA GLU A 31 0.09 2.17 20.62
C GLU A 31 -0.97 1.23 20.02
N ASN A 32 -1.42 1.49 18.80
CA ASN A 32 -2.38 0.63 18.11
C ASN A 32 -1.83 -0.80 17.94
N ARG A 33 -0.57 -0.92 17.56
CA ARG A 33 0.09 -2.22 17.39
C ARG A 33 0.24 -2.97 18.72
N SER A 34 0.53 -2.27 19.81
CA SER A 34 0.63 -2.87 21.16
C SER A 34 -0.70 -3.49 21.61
N ARG A 35 -1.81 -3.01 21.09
CA ARG A 35 -3.19 -3.51 21.32
C ARG A 35 -3.63 -4.54 20.26
N GLY A 36 -2.76 -4.98 19.37
CA GLY A 36 -3.07 -5.92 18.28
C GLY A 36 -3.73 -5.29 17.06
N GLY A 37 -3.85 -3.96 17.02
CA GLY A 37 -4.47 -3.22 15.92
C GLY A 37 -3.66 -3.25 14.63
N LEU A 38 -4.31 -2.92 13.50
CA LEU A 38 -3.75 -2.88 12.17
C LEU A 38 -3.54 -1.41 11.74
N ASN A 39 -2.32 -1.07 11.32
CA ASN A 39 -1.96 0.26 10.86
C ASN A 39 -2.02 0.34 9.34
N ILE A 40 -3.00 1.05 8.81
CA ILE A 40 -3.19 1.23 7.37
C ILE A 40 -2.84 2.67 6.98
N ALA A 41 -1.92 2.83 6.03
CA ALA A 41 -1.64 4.13 5.42
C ALA A 41 -2.78 4.51 4.49
N VAL A 42 -3.65 5.40 4.93
CA VAL A 42 -4.72 6.00 4.13
C VAL A 42 -4.26 7.35 3.56
N HIS A 43 -4.83 7.76 2.44
CA HIS A 43 -4.52 9.04 1.78
C HIS A 43 -3.02 9.24 1.47
N TYR A 44 -2.29 8.14 1.28
CA TYR A 44 -0.87 8.18 0.91
C TYR A 44 -0.72 8.48 -0.60
N PRO A 45 0.24 9.28 -1.02
CA PRO A 45 1.18 10.05 -0.23
C PRO A 45 0.55 11.36 0.25
N HIS A 46 1.00 11.82 1.39
CA HIS A 46 0.66 13.16 1.85
C HIS A 46 1.99 13.86 2.22
N PRO A 47 2.42 14.87 1.44
CA PRO A 47 3.76 15.46 1.59
C PRO A 47 3.97 16.21 2.90
N THR A 48 2.90 16.50 3.63
CA THR A 48 2.92 17.17 4.95
C THR A 48 2.50 16.22 6.07
N SER A 49 2.58 14.90 5.84
CA SER A 49 2.23 13.89 6.85
C SER A 49 3.42 13.02 7.20
N GLU A 50 3.36 12.38 8.37
CA GLU A 50 4.37 11.45 8.84
C GLU A 50 4.34 10.06 8.16
N LEU A 51 3.44 9.82 7.19
CA LEU A 51 3.25 8.49 6.61
C LEU A 51 4.52 7.92 5.99
N ALA A 52 5.32 8.74 5.29
CA ALA A 52 6.59 8.29 4.73
C ALA A 52 7.58 7.85 5.82
N ALA A 53 7.61 8.56 6.95
CA ALA A 53 8.42 8.19 8.10
C ALA A 53 7.90 6.91 8.77
N ALA A 54 6.59 6.79 8.96
CA ALA A 54 5.99 5.59 9.54
C ALA A 54 6.24 4.33 8.67
N ILE A 55 6.23 4.47 7.35
CA ILE A 55 6.61 3.39 6.42
C ILE A 55 8.09 3.05 6.56
N ALA A 56 8.97 4.07 6.59
CA ALA A 56 10.42 3.87 6.72
C ALA A 56 10.77 3.15 8.02
N LEU A 57 10.06 3.44 9.11
CA LEU A 57 10.22 2.81 10.42
C LEU A 57 9.46 1.48 10.56
N GLY A 58 8.83 0.97 9.48
CA GLY A 58 8.12 -0.31 9.49
C GLY A 58 6.86 -0.31 10.37
N LYS A 59 6.25 0.84 10.61
CA LYS A 59 5.07 0.99 11.48
C LYS A 59 3.73 0.84 10.77
N VAL A 60 3.74 0.77 9.44
CA VAL A 60 2.55 0.59 8.59
C VAL A 60 2.44 -0.86 8.14
N ASP A 61 1.26 -1.44 8.29
CA ASP A 61 0.98 -2.83 7.94
C ASP A 61 0.42 -2.99 6.51
N ALA A 62 -0.27 -1.98 5.98
CA ALA A 62 -0.84 -1.99 4.63
C ALA A 62 -1.05 -0.56 4.09
N ALA A 63 -1.17 -0.43 2.76
CA ALA A 63 -1.47 0.84 2.11
C ALA A 63 -2.81 0.82 1.38
N GLU A 64 -3.61 1.85 1.56
CA GLU A 64 -4.81 2.08 0.79
C GLU A 64 -4.47 2.60 -0.60
N ILE A 65 -4.81 1.84 -1.63
CA ILE A 65 -4.54 2.21 -3.03
C ILE A 65 -5.79 2.51 -3.84
N TYR A 66 -6.97 2.06 -3.38
CA TYR A 66 -8.25 2.35 -4.02
C TYR A 66 -9.26 2.96 -3.06
N LEU A 67 -9.92 4.01 -3.54
CA LEU A 67 -11.09 4.63 -2.95
C LEU A 67 -12.07 5.07 -4.06
N PHE A 68 -13.01 5.94 -3.75
CA PHE A 68 -14.07 6.34 -4.67
C PHE A 68 -13.64 7.27 -5.84
N ASN A 69 -12.36 7.66 -5.95
CA ASN A 69 -11.88 8.63 -6.93
C ASN A 69 -10.62 8.14 -7.66
N ASP A 70 -10.69 7.97 -8.97
CA ASP A 70 -9.62 7.46 -9.83
C ASP A 70 -8.38 8.37 -9.90
N ASP A 71 -8.55 9.69 -9.82
CA ASP A 71 -7.42 10.60 -9.88
C ASP A 71 -6.47 10.36 -8.69
N PHE A 72 -7.06 10.16 -7.50
CA PHE A 72 -6.29 9.79 -6.32
C PHE A 72 -5.73 8.37 -6.38
N ASN A 73 -6.50 7.42 -6.93
CA ASN A 73 -6.08 6.02 -7.03
C ASN A 73 -4.79 5.88 -7.85
N THR A 74 -4.67 6.60 -8.96
CA THR A 74 -3.47 6.57 -9.80
C THR A 74 -2.22 7.04 -9.05
N MET A 75 -2.32 8.11 -8.25
CA MET A 75 -1.20 8.60 -7.44
C MET A 75 -0.81 7.58 -6.36
N ARG A 76 -1.78 7.03 -5.64
CA ARG A 76 -1.57 6.07 -4.54
C ARG A 76 -0.90 4.80 -5.02
N ILE A 77 -1.32 4.24 -6.14
CA ILE A 77 -0.67 3.07 -6.74
C ILE A 77 0.80 3.35 -7.04
N ARG A 78 1.12 4.52 -7.62
CA ARG A 78 2.51 4.89 -7.93
C ARG A 78 3.36 5.01 -6.67
N ASP A 79 2.84 5.60 -5.61
CA ASP A 79 3.59 5.79 -4.38
C ASP A 79 3.68 4.52 -3.56
N TRP A 80 2.66 3.67 -3.59
CA TRP A 80 2.74 2.33 -3.06
C TRP A 80 3.83 1.51 -3.78
N TYR A 81 3.92 1.58 -5.12
CA TYR A 81 5.00 0.95 -5.88
C TYR A 81 6.38 1.49 -5.48
N ARG A 82 6.50 2.78 -5.18
CA ARG A 82 7.75 3.36 -4.69
C ARG A 82 8.14 2.80 -3.32
N ALA A 83 7.18 2.65 -2.42
CA ALA A 83 7.43 2.01 -1.12
C ALA A 83 7.87 0.55 -1.30
N LEU A 84 7.17 -0.23 -2.14
CA LEU A 84 7.58 -1.60 -2.47
C LEU A 84 8.98 -1.64 -3.11
N ASN A 85 9.30 -0.68 -3.97
CA ASN A 85 10.61 -0.56 -4.63
C ASN A 85 11.73 -0.08 -3.69
N CYS A 86 11.39 0.38 -2.48
CA CYS A 86 12.34 0.57 -1.38
C CYS A 86 12.49 -0.69 -0.51
N GLY A 87 11.92 -1.83 -0.93
CA GLY A 87 12.00 -3.09 -0.21
C GLY A 87 11.03 -3.22 0.97
N TYR A 88 10.08 -2.31 1.14
CA TYR A 88 9.05 -2.45 2.16
C TYR A 88 8.01 -3.47 1.74
N ARG A 89 7.69 -4.40 2.64
CA ARG A 89 6.59 -5.34 2.46
C ARG A 89 5.32 -4.68 2.96
N MET A 90 4.51 -4.22 2.04
CA MET A 90 3.31 -3.47 2.35
C MET A 90 2.16 -3.95 1.45
N PRO A 91 1.25 -4.77 1.98
CA PRO A 91 0.04 -5.20 1.29
C PRO A 91 -0.82 -4.02 0.82
N CYS A 92 -1.63 -4.25 -0.22
CA CYS A 92 -2.63 -3.28 -0.64
C CYS A 92 -3.99 -3.55 0.00
N VAL A 93 -4.66 -2.46 0.32
CA VAL A 93 -6.08 -2.45 0.73
C VAL A 93 -6.82 -1.36 -0.03
N GLY A 94 -8.13 -1.36 0.06
CA GLY A 94 -9.00 -0.33 -0.48
C GLY A 94 -10.21 -0.14 0.43
N GLY A 95 -10.74 1.05 0.39
CA GLY A 95 -11.93 1.43 1.15
C GLY A 95 -12.79 2.39 0.34
N THR A 96 -14.02 2.60 0.76
CA THR A 96 -14.93 3.50 0.04
C THR A 96 -14.64 4.98 0.33
N ASP A 97 -14.13 5.28 1.51
CA ASP A 97 -14.00 6.67 2.01
C ASP A 97 -15.31 7.44 1.86
N LYS A 98 -16.41 6.83 2.36
CA LYS A 98 -17.76 7.35 2.15
C LYS A 98 -18.02 8.60 2.98
N MET A 99 -18.14 9.73 2.29
CA MET A 99 -18.45 11.03 2.93
C MET A 99 -19.82 11.58 2.54
N SER A 100 -20.49 11.03 1.53
CA SER A 100 -21.77 11.55 1.04
C SER A 100 -22.76 10.44 0.66
N ALA A 101 -24.04 10.78 0.53
CA ALA A 101 -25.06 9.84 0.05
C ALA A 101 -24.82 9.39 -1.39
N GLY A 102 -24.16 10.21 -2.21
CA GLY A 102 -23.84 9.88 -3.61
C GLY A 102 -22.78 8.80 -3.81
N THR A 103 -22.02 8.44 -2.76
CA THR A 103 -21.00 7.40 -2.86
C THR A 103 -21.54 6.09 -2.27
N PRO A 104 -21.81 5.06 -3.08
CA PRO A 104 -22.27 3.75 -2.58
C PRO A 104 -21.19 3.09 -1.70
N VAL A 105 -21.61 2.50 -0.58
CA VAL A 105 -20.70 1.73 0.29
C VAL A 105 -20.14 0.52 -0.48
N GLY A 106 -18.85 0.29 -0.37
CA GLY A 106 -18.18 -0.85 -0.98
C GLY A 106 -17.78 -0.66 -2.46
N VAL A 107 -17.87 0.57 -3.02
CA VAL A 107 -17.32 0.83 -4.37
C VAL A 107 -15.82 0.63 -4.42
N GLY A 108 -15.09 1.00 -3.38
CA GLY A 108 -13.71 0.57 -3.14
C GLY A 108 -13.71 -0.40 -1.96
N ARG A 109 -13.06 -1.56 -2.07
CA ARG A 109 -13.08 -2.58 -1.01
C ARG A 109 -11.88 -3.51 -1.07
N THR A 110 -11.60 -4.11 0.06
CA THR A 110 -10.56 -5.12 0.24
C THR A 110 -11.19 -6.50 0.38
N TYR A 111 -10.64 -7.47 -0.32
CA TYR A 111 -10.85 -8.89 -0.06
C TYR A 111 -9.60 -9.46 0.60
N ALA A 112 -9.80 -10.22 1.68
CA ALA A 112 -8.73 -10.87 2.43
C ALA A 112 -9.00 -12.38 2.50
N TYR A 113 -8.00 -13.18 2.09
CA TYR A 113 -8.10 -14.62 2.13
C TYR A 113 -7.72 -15.16 3.53
N ILE A 114 -8.72 -15.61 4.27
CA ILE A 114 -8.58 -16.13 5.64
C ILE A 114 -8.39 -17.65 5.68
N GLY A 115 -8.52 -18.36 4.55
CA GLY A 115 -8.51 -19.83 4.50
C GLY A 115 -9.70 -20.43 5.24
N ASP A 116 -9.46 -21.52 5.97
CA ASP A 116 -10.48 -22.21 6.76
C ASP A 116 -10.69 -21.61 8.16
N LYS A 117 -10.09 -20.45 8.45
CA LYS A 117 -10.26 -19.77 9.73
C LYS A 117 -11.68 -19.21 9.87
N GLU A 118 -12.14 -19.12 11.10
CA GLU A 118 -13.38 -18.42 11.42
C GLU A 118 -13.29 -16.94 10.96
N MET A 119 -14.39 -16.43 10.41
CA MET A 119 -14.48 -15.05 9.98
C MET A 119 -14.68 -14.12 11.19
N ASN A 120 -13.59 -13.53 11.65
CA ASN A 120 -13.56 -12.53 12.71
C ASN A 120 -12.48 -11.47 12.42
N TYR A 121 -12.39 -10.46 13.29
CA TYR A 121 -11.41 -9.38 13.10
C TYR A 121 -9.97 -9.88 13.03
N ASP A 122 -9.59 -10.80 13.91
CA ASP A 122 -8.20 -11.27 14.03
C ASP A 122 -7.78 -12.05 12.78
N SER A 123 -8.62 -12.94 12.27
CA SER A 123 -8.34 -13.70 11.04
C SER A 123 -8.26 -12.79 9.82
N TRP A 124 -9.10 -11.75 9.77
CA TRP A 124 -9.05 -10.74 8.73
C TRP A 124 -7.78 -9.88 8.83
N ALA A 125 -7.46 -9.37 10.00
CA ALA A 125 -6.27 -8.57 10.25
C ALA A 125 -4.98 -9.35 9.93
N ASP A 126 -4.91 -10.62 10.30
CA ASP A 126 -3.80 -11.52 9.95
C ASP A 126 -3.67 -11.73 8.44
N ALA A 127 -4.79 -11.88 7.73
CA ALA A 127 -4.77 -12.01 6.28
C ALA A 127 -4.26 -10.73 5.62
N VAL A 128 -4.66 -9.55 6.12
CA VAL A 128 -4.14 -8.26 5.64
C VAL A 128 -2.65 -8.13 5.91
N ARG A 129 -2.19 -8.33 7.16
CA ARG A 129 -0.75 -8.27 7.50
C ARG A 129 0.10 -9.23 6.68
N SER A 130 -0.46 -10.42 6.41
CA SER A 130 0.22 -11.42 5.60
C SER A 130 0.22 -11.12 4.11
N GLY A 131 -0.48 -10.08 3.65
CA GLY A 131 -0.58 -9.72 2.24
C GLY A 131 -1.43 -10.66 1.40
N ARG A 132 -2.31 -11.45 2.03
CA ARG A 132 -3.28 -12.31 1.32
C ARG A 132 -4.51 -11.51 0.94
N THR A 133 -4.29 -10.42 0.22
CA THR A 133 -5.34 -9.46 -0.15
C THR A 133 -5.30 -9.09 -1.62
N PHE A 134 -6.46 -8.69 -2.11
CA PHE A 134 -6.57 -7.81 -3.26
C PHE A 134 -7.58 -6.70 -2.97
N THR A 135 -7.43 -5.59 -3.68
CA THR A 135 -8.36 -4.47 -3.61
C THR A 135 -9.03 -4.24 -4.95
N THR A 136 -10.26 -3.78 -4.94
CA THR A 136 -11.07 -3.70 -6.16
C THR A 136 -12.15 -2.63 -6.08
N THR A 137 -12.53 -2.16 -7.27
CA THR A 137 -13.72 -1.33 -7.51
C THR A 137 -14.83 -2.10 -8.24
N GLY A 138 -14.68 -3.42 -8.38
CA GLY A 138 -15.67 -4.28 -9.05
C GLY A 138 -15.17 -5.70 -9.30
N PRO A 139 -14.12 -5.89 -10.12
CA PRO A 139 -13.61 -7.20 -10.48
C PRO A 139 -13.09 -8.01 -9.28
N LEU A 140 -13.26 -9.32 -9.34
CA LEU A 140 -12.49 -10.27 -8.51
C LEU A 140 -11.26 -10.67 -9.30
N ILE A 141 -10.10 -10.68 -8.63
CA ILE A 141 -8.81 -11.03 -9.23
C ILE A 141 -8.07 -12.03 -8.37
N GLU A 142 -7.64 -13.12 -8.99
CA GLU A 142 -6.75 -14.11 -8.39
C GLU A 142 -5.38 -14.04 -9.05
N PHE A 143 -4.34 -14.28 -8.27
CA PHE A 143 -2.96 -14.26 -8.77
C PHE A 143 -2.13 -15.32 -8.07
N HIS A 144 -1.35 -16.05 -8.86
CA HIS A 144 -0.35 -17.00 -8.38
C HIS A 144 0.95 -16.84 -9.16
N ALA A 145 2.08 -16.91 -8.46
CA ALA A 145 3.41 -17.01 -9.04
C ALA A 145 4.05 -18.30 -8.52
N GLU A 146 4.42 -19.25 -9.42
CA GLU A 146 4.83 -20.62 -9.04
C GLU A 146 3.84 -21.27 -8.05
N GLY A 147 2.53 -21.11 -8.27
CA GLY A 147 1.50 -21.62 -7.40
C GLY A 147 1.37 -20.91 -6.04
N ARG A 148 2.17 -19.89 -5.77
CA ARG A 148 2.14 -19.12 -4.52
C ARG A 148 1.24 -17.90 -4.64
N MET A 149 0.38 -17.71 -3.65
CA MET A 149 -0.55 -16.57 -3.56
C MET A 149 0.14 -15.30 -3.05
N PRO A 150 -0.49 -14.14 -3.21
CA PRO A 150 -0.04 -12.86 -2.63
C PRO A 150 0.34 -12.97 -1.14
N GLY A 151 1.33 -12.18 -0.74
CA GLY A 151 1.93 -12.22 0.60
C GLY A 151 3.08 -13.23 0.73
N SER A 152 3.15 -14.24 -0.14
CA SER A 152 4.22 -15.24 -0.14
C SER A 152 5.54 -14.69 -0.69
N ALA A 153 6.63 -15.44 -0.47
CA ALA A 153 7.93 -15.15 -1.06
C ALA A 153 8.45 -16.34 -1.87
N ILE A 154 9.08 -16.04 -3.01
CA ILE A 154 9.79 -16.97 -3.87
C ILE A 154 11.27 -16.66 -3.76
N LYS A 155 12.08 -17.67 -3.40
CA LYS A 155 13.54 -17.53 -3.37
C LYS A 155 14.11 -17.96 -4.72
N ILE A 156 14.89 -17.09 -5.34
CA ILE A 156 15.59 -17.38 -6.61
C ILE A 156 17.10 -17.35 -6.42
N GLY A 157 17.82 -17.99 -7.34
CA GLY A 157 19.28 -17.96 -7.38
C GLY A 157 19.84 -16.66 -7.97
N SER A 158 21.17 -16.46 -7.85
CA SER A 158 21.86 -15.27 -8.35
C SER A 158 21.79 -15.08 -9.88
N GLY A 159 21.54 -16.14 -10.63
CA GLY A 159 21.32 -16.10 -12.09
C GLY A 159 19.92 -15.66 -12.53
N GLY A 160 19.04 -15.35 -11.60
CA GLY A 160 17.63 -15.09 -11.89
C GLY A 160 16.81 -16.37 -12.03
N ALA A 161 15.58 -16.24 -12.47
CA ALA A 161 14.64 -17.33 -12.72
C ALA A 161 13.60 -16.97 -13.75
N THR A 162 12.93 -17.98 -14.32
CA THR A 162 11.65 -17.79 -15.01
C THR A 162 10.56 -18.25 -14.05
N ILE A 163 9.60 -17.39 -13.77
CA ILE A 163 8.50 -17.63 -12.85
C ILE A 163 7.20 -17.71 -13.65
N VAL A 164 6.48 -18.82 -13.54
CA VAL A 164 5.16 -18.95 -14.17
C VAL A 164 4.15 -18.16 -13.32
N CYS A 165 3.57 -17.15 -13.93
CA CYS A 165 2.57 -16.29 -13.33
C CYS A 165 1.19 -16.58 -13.93
N HIS A 166 0.21 -16.80 -13.08
CA HIS A 166 -1.19 -16.99 -13.46
C HIS A 166 -2.06 -15.91 -12.82
N ALA A 167 -2.84 -15.20 -13.63
CA ALA A 167 -3.84 -14.24 -13.17
C ALA A 167 -5.20 -14.58 -13.79
N GLU A 168 -6.23 -14.65 -12.96
CA GLU A 168 -7.62 -14.84 -13.39
C GLU A 168 -8.47 -13.69 -12.86
N VAL A 169 -9.30 -13.13 -13.74
CA VAL A 169 -10.19 -12.03 -13.40
C VAL A 169 -11.61 -12.37 -13.82
N SER A 170 -12.54 -12.19 -12.88
CA SER A 170 -13.97 -12.27 -13.15
C SER A 170 -14.68 -10.99 -12.72
N SER A 171 -15.65 -10.52 -13.51
CA SER A 171 -16.34 -9.26 -13.26
C SER A 171 -17.74 -9.24 -13.83
N TYR A 172 -18.64 -8.59 -13.11
CA TYR A 172 -19.98 -8.31 -13.62
C TYR A 172 -19.96 -7.21 -14.69
N ILE A 173 -19.00 -6.29 -14.60
CA ILE A 173 -18.79 -5.20 -15.55
C ILE A 173 -17.59 -5.56 -16.43
N PRO A 174 -17.66 -5.37 -17.76
CA PRO A 174 -16.56 -5.76 -18.64
C PRO A 174 -15.22 -5.13 -18.27
N ILE A 175 -14.19 -5.96 -18.27
CA ILE A 175 -12.79 -5.60 -18.12
C ILE A 175 -12.09 -5.66 -19.48
N HIS A 176 -11.11 -4.82 -19.71
CA HIS A 176 -10.47 -4.65 -21.02
C HIS A 176 -9.02 -5.09 -21.04
N ARG A 177 -8.40 -5.22 -19.86
CA ARG A 177 -7.00 -5.63 -19.76
C ARG A 177 -6.71 -6.26 -18.40
N VAL A 178 -5.89 -7.31 -18.41
CA VAL A 178 -5.24 -7.89 -17.24
C VAL A 178 -3.73 -7.84 -17.47
N GLU A 179 -2.96 -7.52 -16.43
CA GLU A 179 -1.52 -7.36 -16.48
C GLU A 179 -0.85 -8.10 -15.32
N ILE A 180 0.33 -8.66 -15.58
CA ILE A 180 1.30 -9.06 -14.57
C ILE A 180 2.34 -7.95 -14.46
N VAL A 181 2.58 -7.51 -13.23
CA VAL A 181 3.47 -6.40 -12.89
C VAL A 181 4.68 -6.93 -12.15
N TYR A 182 5.88 -6.55 -12.58
CA TYR A 182 7.13 -6.78 -11.87
C TYR A 182 7.80 -5.45 -11.55
N ASN A 183 8.03 -5.17 -10.26
CA ASN A 183 8.64 -3.92 -9.78
C ASN A 183 7.99 -2.64 -10.35
N GLY A 184 6.67 -2.67 -10.54
CA GLY A 184 5.89 -1.53 -11.03
C GLY A 184 5.74 -1.43 -12.55
N LYS A 185 6.37 -2.33 -13.31
CA LYS A 185 6.27 -2.39 -14.78
C LYS A 185 5.42 -3.57 -15.20
N ALA A 186 4.49 -3.36 -16.15
CA ALA A 186 3.78 -4.46 -16.79
C ALA A 186 4.80 -5.28 -17.60
N VAL A 187 4.88 -6.58 -17.31
CA VAL A 187 5.80 -7.54 -17.95
C VAL A 187 5.07 -8.55 -18.83
N ALA A 188 3.77 -8.70 -18.60
CA ALA A 188 2.86 -9.45 -19.48
C ALA A 188 1.48 -8.79 -19.40
N SER A 189 0.72 -8.87 -20.50
CA SER A 189 -0.64 -8.36 -20.57
C SER A 189 -1.49 -9.13 -21.55
N ARG A 190 -2.78 -9.18 -21.25
CA ARG A 190 -3.82 -9.60 -22.22
C ARG A 190 -4.83 -8.49 -22.32
N GLU A 191 -5.09 -8.06 -23.54
CA GLU A 191 -6.08 -7.05 -23.86
C GLU A 191 -7.34 -7.68 -24.50
N GLU A 192 -8.49 -7.12 -24.19
CA GLU A 192 -9.78 -7.43 -24.78
C GLU A 192 -10.52 -6.11 -25.08
N PRO A 193 -10.32 -5.56 -26.28
CA PRO A 193 -10.86 -4.24 -26.62
C PRO A 193 -12.40 -4.13 -26.56
N SER A 194 -13.10 -5.23 -26.82
CA SER A 194 -14.56 -5.32 -26.69
C SER A 194 -15.03 -5.43 -25.24
N GLY A 195 -14.11 -5.74 -24.34
CA GLY A 195 -14.38 -6.04 -22.95
C GLY A 195 -14.89 -7.47 -22.74
N ALA A 196 -14.44 -8.10 -21.67
CA ALA A 196 -14.85 -9.43 -21.25
C ALA A 196 -15.23 -9.47 -19.77
N ARG A 197 -16.06 -10.42 -19.39
CA ARG A 197 -16.39 -10.67 -17.97
C ARG A 197 -15.42 -11.62 -17.30
N GLN A 198 -14.61 -12.32 -18.08
CA GLN A 198 -13.56 -13.21 -17.60
C GLN A 198 -12.33 -13.03 -18.48
N LEU A 199 -11.16 -12.84 -17.87
CA LEU A 199 -9.88 -12.83 -18.53
C LEU A 199 -8.88 -13.64 -17.72
N THR A 200 -8.11 -14.47 -18.42
CA THR A 200 -7.03 -15.26 -17.83
C THR A 200 -5.72 -14.93 -18.53
N LEU A 201 -4.66 -14.75 -17.78
CA LEU A 201 -3.31 -14.54 -18.28
C LEU A 201 -2.39 -15.55 -17.59
N ASN A 202 -1.72 -16.39 -18.38
CA ASN A 202 -0.79 -17.40 -17.88
C ASN A 202 0.52 -17.27 -18.66
N GLU A 203 1.55 -16.69 -18.03
CA GLU A 203 2.78 -16.30 -18.70
C GLU A 203 4.03 -16.60 -17.87
N PRO A 204 5.09 -17.14 -18.51
CA PRO A 204 6.40 -17.24 -17.90
C PRO A 204 7.10 -15.88 -17.93
N VAL A 205 7.43 -15.36 -16.75
CA VAL A 205 8.07 -14.06 -16.55
C VAL A 205 9.54 -14.26 -16.19
N LYS A 206 10.44 -13.65 -16.94
CA LYS A 206 11.89 -13.66 -16.63
C LYS A 206 12.19 -12.65 -15.53
N ILE A 207 12.78 -13.13 -14.44
CA ILE A 207 13.13 -12.35 -13.26
C ILE A 207 14.66 -12.34 -13.10
N GLY A 208 15.25 -11.15 -13.22
CA GLY A 208 16.71 -11.00 -13.12
C GLY A 208 17.23 -10.59 -11.74
N GLY A 209 16.36 -10.37 -10.76
CA GLY A 209 16.75 -9.91 -9.44
C GLY A 209 15.63 -9.98 -8.40
N PRO A 210 15.91 -9.55 -7.15
CA PRO A 210 14.89 -9.47 -6.12
C PRO A 210 13.85 -8.38 -6.48
N GLY A 211 12.63 -8.53 -5.94
CA GLY A 211 11.56 -7.60 -6.22
C GLY A 211 10.19 -8.11 -5.81
N TRP A 212 9.19 -7.77 -6.59
CA TRP A 212 7.81 -8.17 -6.33
C TRP A 212 7.01 -8.33 -7.62
N LEU A 213 6.09 -9.28 -7.60
CA LEU A 213 5.14 -9.59 -8.67
C LEU A 213 3.72 -9.36 -8.17
N ALA A 214 2.86 -8.81 -9.00
CA ALA A 214 1.44 -8.67 -8.73
C ALA A 214 0.62 -8.76 -10.01
N ALA A 215 -0.68 -8.94 -9.89
CA ALA A 215 -1.61 -8.82 -11.00
C ALA A 215 -2.54 -7.62 -10.80
N ARG A 216 -2.90 -6.99 -11.90
CA ARG A 216 -3.93 -5.94 -11.93
C ARG A 216 -4.79 -6.05 -13.17
N CYS A 217 -6.02 -5.52 -13.09
CA CYS A 217 -6.89 -5.41 -14.24
C CYS A 217 -7.53 -4.03 -14.33
N VAL A 218 -7.94 -3.67 -15.53
CA VAL A 218 -8.56 -2.37 -15.84
C VAL A 218 -9.74 -2.57 -16.79
N GLY A 219 -10.86 -1.93 -16.46
CA GLY A 219 -12.02 -1.73 -17.32
C GLY A 219 -12.21 -0.26 -17.68
N ARG A 220 -13.36 0.09 -18.20
CA ARG A 220 -13.78 1.48 -18.42
C ARG A 220 -14.38 2.05 -17.13
N LEU A 221 -14.84 3.30 -17.18
CA LEU A 221 -15.58 3.91 -16.06
C LEU A 221 -16.79 3.06 -15.68
N GLY A 222 -16.98 2.88 -14.39
CA GLY A 222 -18.09 2.13 -13.83
C GLY A 222 -19.42 2.89 -13.94
N PRO A 223 -20.54 2.17 -13.81
CA PRO A 223 -21.89 2.70 -13.94
C PRO A 223 -22.37 3.43 -12.66
N TYR A 224 -21.48 3.87 -11.80
CA TYR A 224 -21.85 4.50 -10.53
C TYR A 224 -22.24 5.97 -10.75
N PRO A 225 -23.53 6.35 -10.60
CA PRO A 225 -23.97 7.73 -10.77
C PRO A 225 -23.21 8.67 -9.82
N GLY A 226 -22.66 9.74 -10.39
CA GLY A 226 -21.96 10.76 -9.59
C GLY A 226 -20.55 10.39 -9.11
N VAL A 227 -20.08 9.19 -9.43
CA VAL A 227 -18.72 8.72 -9.06
C VAL A 227 -17.93 8.36 -10.32
N ARG A 228 -16.86 9.10 -10.58
CA ARG A 228 -15.92 8.80 -11.67
C ARG A 228 -14.91 7.76 -11.18
N LEU A 229 -15.33 6.50 -11.21
CA LEU A 229 -14.52 5.38 -10.74
C LEU A 229 -14.32 4.37 -11.86
N GLY A 230 -13.07 4.11 -12.21
CA GLY A 230 -12.69 3.06 -13.14
C GLY A 230 -12.95 1.68 -12.55
N ILE A 231 -13.27 0.74 -13.42
CA ILE A 231 -13.36 -0.67 -13.05
C ILE A 231 -11.96 -1.24 -13.00
N GLN A 232 -11.49 -1.60 -11.82
CA GLN A 232 -10.11 -2.05 -11.64
C GLN A 232 -9.97 -2.92 -10.38
N ALA A 233 -8.95 -3.77 -10.40
CA ALA A 233 -8.50 -4.52 -9.24
C ALA A 233 -6.99 -4.68 -9.25
N HIS A 234 -6.41 -4.87 -8.06
CA HIS A 234 -4.98 -5.07 -7.88
C HIS A 234 -4.74 -6.03 -6.71
N THR A 235 -3.86 -7.00 -6.90
CA THR A 235 -3.46 -7.93 -5.82
C THR A 235 -2.34 -7.34 -4.98
N SER A 236 -2.21 -7.76 -3.74
CA SER A 236 -0.96 -7.63 -3.00
C SER A 236 0.16 -8.42 -3.69
N PRO A 237 1.44 -8.11 -3.38
CA PRO A 237 2.55 -8.74 -4.06
C PRO A 237 2.83 -10.18 -3.63
N VAL A 238 3.38 -10.97 -4.57
CA VAL A 238 4.28 -12.08 -4.27
C VAL A 238 5.71 -11.52 -4.33
N TYR A 239 6.47 -11.70 -3.26
CA TYR A 239 7.83 -11.15 -3.16
C TYR A 239 8.85 -12.10 -3.75
N VAL A 240 9.82 -11.57 -4.47
CA VAL A 240 10.96 -12.33 -5.00
C VAL A 240 12.19 -11.98 -4.19
N THR A 241 12.81 -12.96 -3.57
CA THR A 241 14.01 -12.80 -2.75
C THR A 241 15.21 -13.50 -3.37
N MET A 242 16.39 -12.93 -3.18
CA MET A 242 17.67 -13.47 -3.66
C MET A 242 18.67 -13.45 -2.50
N PRO A 243 19.55 -14.44 -2.36
CA PRO A 243 20.64 -14.40 -1.39
C PRO A 243 21.50 -13.15 -1.58
N ASP A 244 21.92 -12.54 -0.49
CA ASP A 244 22.87 -11.42 -0.43
C ASP A 244 22.50 -10.19 -1.29
N ARG A 245 21.24 -10.08 -1.69
CA ARG A 245 20.74 -8.96 -2.48
C ARG A 245 19.34 -8.54 -2.07
N GLU A 246 19.23 -7.32 -1.57
CA GLU A 246 17.95 -6.69 -1.24
C GLU A 246 17.35 -5.97 -2.46
N HIS A 247 16.02 -5.90 -2.51
CA HIS A 247 15.34 -5.09 -3.53
C HIS A 247 15.33 -3.63 -3.11
N PHE A 248 15.90 -2.77 -3.92
CA PHE A 248 15.87 -1.33 -3.74
C PHE A 248 16.06 -0.59 -5.08
N VAL A 249 15.19 0.37 -5.37
CA VAL A 249 15.27 1.24 -6.54
C VAL A 249 15.70 2.64 -6.07
N PRO A 250 16.87 3.16 -6.47
CA PRO A 250 17.42 4.42 -5.98
C PRO A 250 16.50 5.62 -6.15
N GLU A 251 15.77 5.70 -7.26
CA GLU A 251 14.82 6.78 -7.55
C GLU A 251 13.63 6.76 -6.58
N ALA A 252 13.14 5.58 -6.24
CA ALA A 252 12.08 5.41 -5.24
C ALA A 252 12.56 5.85 -3.85
N GLY A 253 13.77 5.46 -3.47
CA GLY A 253 14.40 5.91 -2.21
C GLY A 253 14.58 7.42 -2.16
N THR A 254 15.03 8.04 -3.25
CA THR A 254 15.16 9.50 -3.34
C THR A 254 13.82 10.21 -3.17
N TYR A 255 12.76 9.67 -3.76
CA TYR A 255 11.41 10.20 -3.60
C TYR A 255 10.93 10.11 -2.14
N MET A 256 11.08 8.97 -1.49
CA MET A 256 10.69 8.77 -0.09
C MET A 256 11.46 9.71 0.86
N LEU A 257 12.76 9.92 0.62
CA LEU A 257 13.57 10.90 1.37
C LEU A 257 13.01 12.31 1.22
N LYS A 258 12.60 12.72 0.01
CA LYS A 258 11.98 14.04 -0.22
C LYS A 258 10.67 14.23 0.53
N LEU A 259 9.86 13.18 0.69
CA LEU A 259 8.64 13.25 1.51
C LEU A 259 8.97 13.46 2.99
N ILE A 260 9.95 12.73 3.53
CA ILE A 260 10.39 12.89 4.92
C ILE A 260 10.98 14.29 5.15
N ASP A 261 11.85 14.75 4.24
CA ASP A 261 12.45 16.09 4.32
C ASP A 261 11.37 17.18 4.17
N GLY A 262 10.38 17.00 3.33
CA GLY A 262 9.24 17.93 3.18
C GLY A 262 8.41 18.05 4.45
N THR A 263 8.13 16.94 5.13
CA THR A 263 7.45 16.95 6.42
C THR A 263 8.27 17.70 7.47
N ARG A 264 9.60 17.51 7.48
CA ARG A 264 10.50 18.25 8.40
C ARG A 264 10.44 19.75 8.13
N VAL A 265 10.52 20.16 6.86
CA VAL A 265 10.40 21.59 6.51
C VAL A 265 9.06 22.15 6.97
N TRP A 266 7.97 21.43 6.80
CA TRP A 266 6.66 21.84 7.28
C TRP A 266 6.63 22.01 8.80
N VAL A 267 7.20 21.06 9.56
CA VAL A 267 7.32 21.16 11.03
C VAL A 267 8.10 22.39 11.45
N ASP A 268 9.18 22.70 10.71
CA ASP A 268 10.09 23.80 11.08
C ASP A 268 9.56 25.19 10.70
N THR A 269 8.58 25.27 9.78
CA THR A 269 8.16 26.55 9.18
C THR A 269 6.69 26.87 9.27
N LEU A 270 5.79 25.88 9.11
CA LEU A 270 4.35 26.10 8.95
C LEU A 270 3.49 25.47 10.03
N ALA A 271 3.97 24.41 10.69
CA ALA A 271 3.18 23.73 11.71
C ALA A 271 2.97 24.63 12.94
N ALA A 272 1.70 24.78 13.33
CA ALA A 272 1.37 25.37 14.61
C ALA A 272 1.64 24.35 15.73
N HIS A 273 2.41 24.73 16.73
CA HIS A 273 2.70 23.89 17.90
C HIS A 273 2.89 24.73 19.15
N GLU A 274 2.46 24.18 20.29
CA GLU A 274 2.71 24.75 21.60
C GLU A 274 4.01 24.17 22.19
N GLY A 275 5.07 24.94 22.20
CA GLY A 275 6.36 24.59 22.77
C GLY A 275 7.27 23.77 21.85
N SER A 276 8.57 23.78 22.18
CA SER A 276 9.62 23.14 21.37
C SER A 276 9.69 21.63 21.53
N GLU A 277 9.27 21.08 22.67
CA GLU A 277 9.47 19.65 23.00
C GLU A 277 8.76 18.70 22.02
N ARG A 278 7.54 19.03 21.62
CA ARG A 278 6.76 18.22 20.68
C ARG A 278 7.34 18.30 19.28
N ALA A 279 7.72 19.47 18.83
CA ALA A 279 8.40 19.67 17.56
C ALA A 279 9.73 18.90 17.53
N ASP A 280 10.49 18.95 18.61
CA ASP A 280 11.76 18.23 18.73
C ASP A 280 11.57 16.71 18.74
N ARG A 281 10.49 16.21 19.33
CA ARG A 281 10.14 14.79 19.25
C ARG A 281 9.87 14.36 17.81
N LEU A 282 9.06 15.12 17.09
CA LEU A 282 8.75 14.81 15.68
C LEU A 282 10.00 14.93 14.79
N ARG A 283 10.85 15.92 15.01
CA ARG A 283 12.16 16.03 14.34
C ARG A 283 13.04 14.80 14.55
N ARG A 284 13.05 14.23 15.76
CA ARG A 284 13.79 12.99 16.04
C ARG A 284 13.22 11.81 15.27
N VAL A 285 11.91 11.63 15.25
CA VAL A 285 11.24 10.57 14.48
C VAL A 285 11.56 10.68 12.99
N LEU A 286 11.49 11.88 12.42
CA LEU A 286 11.80 12.13 11.02
C LEU A 286 13.29 11.87 10.71
N ALA A 287 14.20 12.23 11.63
CA ALA A 287 15.62 11.97 11.48
C ALA A 287 15.94 10.45 11.53
N GLU A 288 15.29 9.71 12.41
CA GLU A 288 15.41 8.26 12.51
C GLU A 288 14.90 7.56 11.24
N ALA A 289 13.73 7.96 10.76
CA ALA A 289 13.16 7.44 9.52
C ALA A 289 14.05 7.70 8.31
N ARG A 290 14.63 8.89 8.24
CA ARG A 290 15.60 9.27 7.21
C ARG A 290 16.84 8.40 7.25
N ALA A 291 17.39 8.19 8.43
CA ALA A 291 18.59 7.38 8.63
C ALA A 291 18.36 5.90 8.24
N GLU A 292 17.21 5.33 8.62
CA GLU A 292 16.86 3.96 8.23
C GLU A 292 16.75 3.80 6.70
N LEU A 293 16.12 4.75 6.02
CA LEU A 293 15.98 4.70 4.57
C LEU A 293 17.33 4.89 3.86
N GLU A 294 18.22 5.73 4.40
CA GLU A 294 19.58 5.90 3.90
C GLU A 294 20.43 4.64 4.13
N ALA A 295 20.28 3.99 5.27
CA ALA A 295 20.93 2.71 5.54
C ALA A 295 20.51 1.62 4.56
N ARG A 296 19.21 1.52 4.23
CA ARG A 296 18.72 0.61 3.17
C ARG A 296 19.35 0.94 1.81
N ARG A 297 19.39 2.22 1.46
CA ARG A 297 20.00 2.67 0.20
C ARG A 297 21.49 2.34 0.14
N ALA A 298 22.20 2.44 1.26
CA ALA A 298 23.62 2.10 1.34
C ALA A 298 23.87 0.60 1.15
N ARG A 299 23.05 -0.27 1.78
CA ARG A 299 23.14 -1.74 1.59
C ARG A 299 22.93 -2.18 0.15
N HIS A 300 22.12 -1.44 -0.62
CA HIS A 300 21.89 -1.78 -2.03
C HIS A 300 23.09 -1.46 -2.93
N ARG A 301 24.00 -0.57 -2.53
CA ARG A 301 25.16 -0.14 -3.34
C ARG A 301 26.37 -1.08 -3.24
N ILE A 302 26.30 -2.06 -2.37
CA ILE A 302 27.31 -3.11 -2.18
C ILE A 302 26.92 -4.34 -3.00
#